data_f3ba8a54470069ed33ab895130de1dcc
#
_entry.id   f3ba8a54470069ed33ab895130de1dcc
#
_cell.length_a   1.000
_cell.length_b   1.000
_cell.length_c   1.000
_cell.angle_alpha   90.00
_cell.angle_beta   90.00
_cell.angle_gamma   90.00
#
_symmetry.space_group_name_H-M   'P 1'
#
loop_
_entity.id
_entity.type
_entity.pdbx_description
1 polymer ?
#
loop_
_entity_poly.entity_id
_entity_poly.type
_entity_poly.pdbx_seq_one_letter_code
_entity_poly.pdbx_strand_id
1 'polypeptide(L)'
;MTDLAAGTSGLFTAAYGAAALLAAKCASRPLSAGAFFLGALAAMLTSREELARSLLWETAAGAVLFLAIPGRVFGGKRVRREEVPESAQKKALRERLGHAADALRELYDSMNRTAPAPEENPAVIFDRAAERVCRGCALCELCWQKEYTSTFNALNDATPFLLERGKAKAKDFPQHFADRCIHLTELLQAINGELSAFLLRKQYRRQLEETRRSAKGQYAQMSDLLTAAAAGLGEANPAFGQGQSCDIGAALRPKEGELVCGDTMEAFRTEGGVWCLLLADGMGSGEEARRESALTCRLLRQFLEADIAPEAALTTLNSAMALRGAETGSFTTVDLCVLRGDEAAFYKFGAAPSYLKKNGSVRRITGSSLPVGLRGTPAAPDITTATLEPGSFAVMISDGVADPNRDEWLQDLLAGWNGDDPQTLANLILSESIRRERLQDDCAVQVLYRPPQPEQPV
;
A
#
# COMPACT_ATOMS: atom_id res chain seq x y z
N MET A 1 56.56 14.85 30.47
CA MET A 1 57.41 15.15 31.66
C MET A 1 58.58 14.19 31.74
N THR A 2 58.42 12.88 31.58
CA THR A 2 59.50 11.88 31.61
C THR A 2 60.57 12.10 30.54
N ASP A 3 60.22 12.43 29.29
CA ASP A 3 61.17 12.71 28.21
C ASP A 3 61.97 14.01 28.44
N LEU A 4 61.36 15.02 29.10
CA LEU A 4 62.05 16.26 29.43
C LEU A 4 63.06 16.07 30.58
N ALA A 5 62.78 15.18 31.56
CA ALA A 5 63.66 14.83 32.67
C ALA A 5 64.83 13.91 32.24
N ALA A 6 64.60 13.08 31.22
CA ALA A 6 65.57 12.11 30.71
C ALA A 6 66.37 12.63 29.52
N GLY A 7 66.06 13.81 28.95
CA GLY A 7 66.73 14.36 27.78
C GLY A 7 66.46 13.56 26.48
N THR A 8 65.40 12.78 26.46
CA THR A 8 65.03 11.90 25.31
C THR A 8 64.01 12.63 24.40
N SER A 9 64.11 12.39 23.11
CA SER A 9 63.37 13.06 22.03
C SER A 9 61.91 12.57 21.90
N GLY A 10 61.14 12.47 22.97
CA GLY A 10 59.72 12.07 22.93
C GLY A 10 59.43 10.57 22.76
N LEU A 11 60.45 9.76 22.77
CA LEU A 11 60.37 8.29 22.49
C LEU A 11 59.54 7.56 23.56
N PHE A 12 59.74 7.92 24.85
CA PHE A 12 58.97 7.33 25.95
C PHE A 12 57.51 7.80 25.96
N THR A 13 57.25 9.04 25.64
CA THR A 13 55.88 9.56 25.53
C THR A 13 55.10 8.83 24.42
N ALA A 14 55.72 8.61 23.27
CA ALA A 14 55.10 7.87 22.17
C ALA A 14 54.85 6.39 22.54
N ALA A 15 55.86 5.75 23.21
CA ALA A 15 55.76 4.36 23.60
C ALA A 15 54.67 4.10 24.66
N TYR A 16 54.60 4.96 25.68
CA TYR A 16 53.57 4.86 26.72
C TYR A 16 52.17 5.21 26.14
N GLY A 17 52.07 6.15 25.23
CA GLY A 17 50.87 6.48 24.52
C GLY A 17 50.32 5.30 23.70
N ALA A 18 51.19 4.62 22.96
CA ALA A 18 50.83 3.43 22.22
C ALA A 18 50.41 2.26 23.12
N ALA A 19 51.15 2.05 24.24
CA ALA A 19 50.83 1.01 25.22
C ALA A 19 49.47 1.30 25.92
N ALA A 20 49.16 2.56 26.23
CA ALA A 20 47.89 2.95 26.77
C ALA A 20 46.72 2.75 25.82
N LEU A 21 46.90 3.04 24.51
CA LEU A 21 45.89 2.79 23.48
C LEU A 21 45.62 1.29 23.30
N LEU A 22 46.64 0.43 23.36
CA LEU A 22 46.49 -1.03 23.33
C LEU A 22 45.76 -1.54 24.59
N ALA A 23 46.11 -1.04 25.77
CA ALA A 23 45.48 -1.39 27.04
C ALA A 23 43.98 -0.98 27.05
N ALA A 24 43.63 0.17 26.48
CA ALA A 24 42.27 0.66 26.41
C ALA A 24 41.32 -0.24 25.58
N LYS A 25 41.87 -1.03 24.66
CA LYS A 25 41.05 -1.98 23.87
C LYS A 25 40.85 -3.34 24.57
N CYS A 26 41.48 -3.61 25.68
CA CYS A 26 41.37 -4.89 26.39
C CYS A 26 40.08 -4.95 27.24
N ALA A 27 39.38 -6.08 27.15
CA ALA A 27 38.06 -6.27 27.81
C ALA A 27 38.17 -6.52 29.34
N SER A 28 39.37 -6.91 29.87
CA SER A 28 39.56 -7.19 31.28
C SER A 28 40.79 -6.46 31.84
N ARG A 29 40.72 -6.11 33.14
CA ARG A 29 41.79 -5.37 33.84
C ARG A 29 43.17 -6.07 33.78
N PRO A 30 43.25 -7.40 33.99
CA PRO A 30 44.55 -8.09 33.88
C PRO A 30 45.11 -8.04 32.47
N LEU A 31 44.24 -8.15 31.43
CA LEU A 31 44.67 -8.02 30.05
C LEU A 31 45.13 -6.60 29.71
N SER A 32 44.44 -5.57 30.23
CA SER A 32 44.87 -4.18 30.07
C SER A 32 46.20 -3.89 30.74
N ALA A 33 46.44 -4.39 31.96
CA ALA A 33 47.70 -4.24 32.68
C ALA A 33 48.84 -4.98 31.92
N GLY A 34 48.60 -6.21 31.45
CA GLY A 34 49.53 -6.98 30.68
C GLY A 34 49.88 -6.33 29.34
N ALA A 35 48.90 -5.82 28.60
CA ALA A 35 49.11 -5.13 27.33
C ALA A 35 49.90 -3.83 27.49
N PHE A 36 49.64 -3.09 28.55
CA PHE A 36 50.41 -1.87 28.90
C PHE A 36 51.85 -2.20 29.23
N PHE A 37 52.09 -3.22 30.09
CA PHE A 37 53.40 -3.66 30.49
C PHE A 37 54.22 -4.18 29.31
N LEU A 38 53.62 -5.02 28.45
CA LEU A 38 54.27 -5.54 27.24
C LEU A 38 54.64 -4.44 26.25
N GLY A 39 53.73 -3.47 26.05
CA GLY A 39 54.01 -2.32 25.18
C GLY A 39 55.14 -1.43 25.73
N ALA A 40 55.18 -1.22 27.04
CA ALA A 40 56.30 -0.51 27.70
C ALA A 40 57.62 -1.29 27.61
N LEU A 41 57.59 -2.61 27.83
CA LEU A 41 58.74 -3.48 27.70
C LEU A 41 59.33 -3.49 26.27
N ALA A 42 58.49 -3.57 25.24
CA ALA A 42 58.91 -3.51 23.86
C ALA A 42 59.59 -2.19 23.50
N ALA A 43 59.08 -1.07 24.03
CA ALA A 43 59.69 0.21 23.83
C ALA A 43 61.05 0.35 24.55
N MET A 44 61.21 -0.26 25.70
CA MET A 44 62.45 -0.26 26.46
C MET A 44 63.56 -1.14 25.85
N LEU A 45 63.15 -2.26 25.20
CA LEU A 45 64.08 -3.14 24.49
C LEU A 45 64.68 -2.49 23.22
N THR A 46 64.00 -1.48 22.70
CA THR A 46 64.49 -0.69 21.56
C THR A 46 65.38 0.49 21.95
N SER A 47 65.36 0.90 23.23
CA SER A 47 66.21 1.97 23.79
C SER A 47 67.48 1.40 24.43
N ARG A 48 68.66 1.88 24.04
CA ARG A 48 69.98 1.37 24.53
C ARG A 48 70.44 2.07 25.82
N GLU A 49 69.58 2.64 26.63
CA GLU A 49 69.98 3.45 27.80
C GLU A 49 69.81 2.73 29.14
N GLU A 50 70.76 2.95 30.06
CA GLU A 50 70.72 2.38 31.43
C GLU A 50 69.50 2.79 32.24
N LEU A 51 68.87 3.94 31.93
CA LEU A 51 67.61 4.40 32.51
C LEU A 51 66.41 3.47 32.26
N ALA A 52 66.49 2.61 31.24
CA ALA A 52 65.43 1.69 30.90
C ALA A 52 65.12 0.65 31.99
N ARG A 53 66.12 0.32 32.83
CA ARG A 53 65.96 -0.67 33.91
C ARG A 53 65.17 -0.12 35.10
N SER A 54 65.34 1.15 35.45
CA SER A 54 64.55 1.77 36.53
C SER A 54 63.07 1.95 36.14
N LEU A 55 62.83 2.34 34.92
CA LEU A 55 61.50 2.49 34.33
C LEU A 55 60.74 1.17 34.24
N LEU A 56 61.41 0.03 34.06
CA LEU A 56 60.81 -1.31 34.09
C LEU A 56 60.20 -1.61 35.48
N TRP A 57 60.90 -1.31 36.55
CA TRP A 57 60.39 -1.49 37.91
C TRP A 57 59.20 -0.54 38.23
N GLU A 58 59.26 0.66 37.76
CA GLU A 58 58.16 1.64 37.93
C GLU A 58 56.91 1.20 37.18
N THR A 59 57.05 0.72 35.95
CA THR A 59 55.88 0.22 35.15
C THR A 59 55.35 -1.10 35.72
N ALA A 60 56.18 -1.97 36.24
CA ALA A 60 55.77 -3.18 36.93
C ALA A 60 55.05 -2.88 38.22
N ALA A 61 55.59 -1.94 39.07
CA ALA A 61 54.98 -1.49 40.29
C ALA A 61 53.62 -0.80 39.99
N GLY A 62 53.55 0.04 38.96
CA GLY A 62 52.28 0.67 38.48
C GLY A 62 51.26 -0.34 38.05
N ALA A 63 51.63 -1.39 37.30
CA ALA A 63 50.73 -2.46 36.88
C ALA A 63 50.17 -3.26 38.08
N VAL A 64 51.04 -3.58 39.04
CA VAL A 64 50.65 -4.27 40.28
C VAL A 64 49.69 -3.38 41.11
N LEU A 65 50.01 -2.11 41.25
CA LEU A 65 49.13 -1.14 41.95
C LEU A 65 47.77 -1.00 41.27
N PHE A 66 47.75 -0.93 39.94
CA PHE A 66 46.52 -0.91 39.15
C PHE A 66 45.66 -2.17 39.32
N LEU A 67 46.27 -3.32 39.50
CA LEU A 67 45.54 -4.57 39.76
C LEU A 67 45.11 -4.66 41.25
N ALA A 68 45.89 -4.15 42.20
CA ALA A 68 45.62 -4.20 43.62
C ALA A 68 44.49 -3.20 44.06
N ILE A 69 44.38 -2.06 43.39
CA ILE A 69 43.34 -1.07 43.71
C ILE A 69 41.97 -1.60 43.22
N PRO A 70 40.96 -1.73 44.12
CA PRO A 70 39.62 -2.16 43.73
C PRO A 70 39.05 -1.27 42.64
N GLY A 71 38.43 -1.89 41.62
CA GLY A 71 37.85 -1.17 40.46
C GLY A 71 36.85 -0.08 40.82
N ARG A 72 36.31 -0.12 42.04
CA ARG A 72 35.41 0.90 42.60
C ARG A 72 36.10 2.26 42.86
N VAL A 73 37.40 2.29 43.07
CA VAL A 73 38.17 3.51 43.33
C VAL A 73 38.45 4.29 42.05
N PHE A 74 38.58 3.62 40.93
CA PHE A 74 38.76 4.26 39.62
C PHE A 74 37.47 4.83 39.05
N GLY A 75 36.44 4.99 39.88
CA GLY A 75 35.28 5.89 39.74
C GLY A 75 34.68 6.11 38.35
N GLY A 76 35.19 5.45 37.39
CA GLY A 76 34.45 5.28 36.15
C GLY A 76 33.21 4.46 36.52
N LYS A 77 32.05 5.09 36.74
CA LYS A 77 30.83 4.44 36.29
C LYS A 77 31.25 3.74 35.02
N ARG A 78 31.30 2.36 35.01
CA ARG A 78 31.09 1.68 33.76
C ARG A 78 29.91 2.45 33.21
N VAL A 79 30.15 3.27 32.24
CA VAL A 79 29.15 3.45 31.25
C VAL A 79 28.92 2.00 30.81
N ARG A 80 28.01 1.25 31.52
CA ARG A 80 27.17 0.30 30.88
C ARG A 80 26.95 1.05 29.58
N ARG A 81 27.41 0.54 28.49
CA ARG A 81 26.77 0.89 27.24
C ARG A 81 25.32 0.58 27.56
N GLU A 82 24.65 1.54 28.17
CA GLU A 82 23.23 1.67 28.06
C GLU A 82 23.14 1.61 26.56
N GLU A 83 22.67 0.47 26.06
CA GLU A 83 22.08 0.41 24.76
C GLU A 83 21.30 1.70 24.78
N VAL A 84 21.80 2.72 24.09
CA VAL A 84 21.17 4.03 23.99
C VAL A 84 19.78 3.63 23.58
N PRO A 85 18.72 3.90 24.40
CA PRO A 85 17.40 3.39 24.08
C PRO A 85 17.21 3.89 22.67
N GLU A 86 17.12 2.94 21.77
CA GLU A 86 17.01 3.21 20.35
C GLU A 86 15.93 4.25 20.26
N SER A 87 16.21 5.44 19.78
CA SER A 87 15.33 6.58 19.95
C SER A 87 13.95 6.14 19.49
N ALA A 88 12.87 6.54 20.18
CA ALA A 88 11.49 6.24 19.80
C ALA A 88 11.25 6.49 18.30
N GLN A 89 11.99 7.45 17.74
CA GLN A 89 12.06 7.76 16.33
C GLN A 89 12.58 6.61 15.45
N LYS A 90 13.58 5.82 15.91
CA LYS A 90 14.10 4.70 15.12
C LYS A 90 13.13 3.52 15.07
N LYS A 91 12.43 3.24 16.17
CA LYS A 91 11.39 2.21 16.19
C LYS A 91 10.22 2.60 15.30
N ALA A 92 9.70 3.82 15.45
CA ALA A 92 8.64 4.33 14.60
C ALA A 92 9.04 4.29 13.11
N LEU A 93 10.29 4.68 12.79
CA LEU A 93 10.78 4.59 11.41
C LEU A 93 10.86 3.15 10.90
N ARG A 94 11.31 2.21 11.74
CA ARG A 94 11.36 0.78 11.39
C ARG A 94 9.97 0.20 11.15
N GLU A 95 9.00 0.51 12.01
CA GLU A 95 7.61 0.06 11.86
C GLU A 95 6.98 0.64 10.60
N ARG A 96 7.18 1.94 10.33
CA ARG A 96 6.73 2.58 9.08
C ARG A 96 7.32 1.95 7.83
N LEU A 97 8.63 1.67 7.82
CA LEU A 97 9.27 0.96 6.71
C LEU A 97 8.73 -0.46 6.55
N GLY A 98 8.44 -1.14 7.67
CA GLY A 98 7.79 -2.45 7.68
C GLY A 98 6.40 -2.39 7.02
N HIS A 99 5.54 -1.50 7.44
CA HIS A 99 4.20 -1.31 6.86
C HIS A 99 4.25 -0.99 5.37
N ALA A 100 5.18 -0.11 4.95
CA ALA A 100 5.37 0.20 3.54
C ALA A 100 5.84 -1.03 2.73
N ALA A 101 6.76 -1.83 3.28
CA ALA A 101 7.24 -3.06 2.66
C ALA A 101 6.12 -4.10 2.51
N ASP A 102 5.30 -4.26 3.55
CA ASP A 102 4.16 -5.18 3.56
C ASP A 102 3.10 -4.77 2.54
N ALA A 103 2.78 -3.47 2.44
CA ALA A 103 1.87 -2.93 1.44
C ALA A 103 2.34 -3.24 0.01
N LEU A 104 3.61 -3.01 -0.29
CA LEU A 104 4.19 -3.29 -1.60
C LEU A 104 4.21 -4.79 -1.91
N ARG A 105 4.47 -5.64 -0.91
CA ARG A 105 4.41 -7.09 -1.06
C ARG A 105 2.98 -7.57 -1.32
N GLU A 106 2.01 -7.02 -0.62
CA GLU A 106 0.60 -7.35 -0.84
C GLU A 106 0.11 -6.89 -2.21
N LEU A 107 0.56 -5.72 -2.71
CA LEU A 107 0.34 -5.31 -4.09
C LEU A 107 0.91 -6.33 -5.09
N TYR A 108 2.16 -6.78 -4.89
CA TYR A 108 2.77 -7.83 -5.70
C TYR A 108 1.94 -9.12 -5.69
N ASP A 109 1.55 -9.59 -4.50
CA ASP A 109 0.76 -10.81 -4.34
C ASP A 109 -0.64 -10.68 -4.95
N SER A 110 -1.28 -9.52 -4.83
CA SER A 110 -2.58 -9.24 -5.44
C SER A 110 -2.55 -9.35 -6.96
N MET A 111 -1.47 -8.85 -7.59
CA MET A 111 -1.26 -8.98 -9.03
C MET A 111 -1.00 -10.42 -9.48
N ASN A 112 -0.48 -11.29 -8.59
CA ASN A 112 -0.27 -12.70 -8.89
C ASN A 112 -1.53 -13.55 -8.82
N ARG A 113 -2.50 -13.15 -8.00
CA ARG A 113 -3.78 -13.90 -7.83
C ARG A 113 -4.74 -13.72 -8.98
N THR A 114 -4.51 -12.74 -9.85
CA THR A 114 -5.35 -12.54 -11.04
C THR A 114 -5.03 -13.63 -12.06
N ALA A 115 -5.98 -14.51 -12.33
CA ALA A 115 -5.84 -15.54 -13.37
C ALA A 115 -5.63 -14.85 -14.74
N PRO A 116 -4.77 -15.40 -15.61
CA PRO A 116 -4.67 -14.90 -16.98
C PRO A 116 -6.03 -15.03 -17.65
N ALA A 117 -6.47 -13.97 -18.34
CA ALA A 117 -7.70 -14.03 -19.12
C ALA A 117 -7.57 -15.13 -20.18
N PRO A 118 -8.62 -15.93 -20.42
CA PRO A 118 -8.59 -16.99 -21.41
C PRO A 118 -8.20 -16.42 -22.79
N GLU A 119 -7.35 -17.14 -23.52
CA GLU A 119 -7.00 -16.74 -24.89
C GLU A 119 -8.28 -16.63 -25.72
N GLU A 120 -8.48 -15.49 -26.36
CA GLU A 120 -9.62 -15.24 -27.21
C GLU A 120 -9.53 -16.16 -28.44
N ASN A 121 -10.53 -17.02 -28.62
CA ASN A 121 -10.56 -17.94 -29.75
C ASN A 121 -10.66 -17.15 -31.08
N PRO A 122 -9.76 -17.36 -32.05
CA PRO A 122 -9.82 -16.68 -33.34
C PRO A 122 -11.15 -16.89 -34.12
N ALA A 123 -11.91 -17.94 -33.81
CA ALA A 123 -13.23 -18.18 -34.40
C ALA A 123 -14.20 -17.00 -34.22
N VAL A 124 -14.07 -16.24 -33.14
CA VAL A 124 -14.86 -15.03 -32.87
C VAL A 124 -14.80 -14.02 -34.03
N ILE A 125 -13.70 -13.98 -34.79
CA ILE A 125 -13.56 -13.12 -35.99
C ILE A 125 -14.63 -13.46 -36.99
N PHE A 126 -14.83 -14.75 -37.26
CA PHE A 126 -15.79 -15.24 -38.25
C PHE A 126 -17.21 -15.16 -37.73
N ASP A 127 -17.45 -15.48 -36.45
CA ASP A 127 -18.79 -15.40 -35.86
C ASP A 127 -19.34 -13.98 -35.99
N ARG A 128 -18.55 -12.96 -35.61
CA ARG A 128 -18.96 -11.56 -35.72
C ARG A 128 -19.10 -11.07 -37.16
N ALA A 129 -18.21 -11.50 -38.04
CA ALA A 129 -18.32 -11.17 -39.46
C ALA A 129 -19.56 -11.80 -40.10
N ALA A 130 -19.84 -13.09 -39.79
CA ALA A 130 -21.01 -13.80 -40.25
C ALA A 130 -22.31 -13.21 -39.69
N GLU A 131 -22.34 -12.85 -38.42
CA GLU A 131 -23.51 -12.17 -37.85
C GLU A 131 -23.86 -10.88 -38.59
N ARG A 132 -22.83 -10.12 -39.00
CA ARG A 132 -23.00 -8.84 -39.70
C ARG A 132 -23.43 -8.99 -41.16
N VAL A 133 -22.93 -10.00 -41.85
CA VAL A 133 -23.13 -10.14 -43.30
C VAL A 133 -24.09 -11.31 -43.67
N CYS A 134 -23.91 -12.48 -43.01
CA CYS A 134 -24.64 -13.67 -43.38
C CYS A 134 -26.08 -13.71 -42.84
N ARG A 135 -26.37 -13.01 -41.75
CA ARG A 135 -27.70 -12.99 -41.09
C ARG A 135 -28.81 -12.51 -42.01
N GLY A 136 -28.51 -11.58 -42.95
CA GLY A 136 -29.43 -11.06 -43.94
C GLY A 136 -29.28 -11.67 -45.34
N CYS A 137 -28.40 -12.68 -45.51
CA CYS A 137 -28.10 -13.27 -46.81
C CYS A 137 -29.12 -14.32 -47.22
N ALA A 138 -29.55 -14.28 -48.50
CA ALA A 138 -30.47 -15.27 -49.03
C ALA A 138 -29.95 -16.72 -48.98
N LEU A 139 -28.64 -16.93 -48.93
CA LEU A 139 -28.00 -18.24 -48.81
C LEU A 139 -27.61 -18.63 -47.37
N CYS A 140 -28.08 -17.89 -46.36
CA CYS A 140 -27.72 -18.12 -44.97
C CYS A 140 -28.03 -19.55 -44.52
N GLU A 141 -29.25 -20.05 -44.78
CA GLU A 141 -29.68 -21.42 -44.49
C GLU A 141 -28.82 -22.48 -45.17
N LEU A 142 -28.50 -22.27 -46.44
CA LEU A 142 -27.63 -23.17 -47.18
C LEU A 142 -26.23 -23.24 -46.55
N CYS A 143 -25.61 -22.11 -46.29
CA CYS A 143 -24.23 -22.04 -45.76
C CYS A 143 -24.11 -22.52 -44.32
N TRP A 144 -25.05 -22.14 -43.43
CA TRP A 144 -24.93 -22.34 -42.00
C TRP A 144 -25.79 -23.47 -41.43
N GLN A 145 -26.61 -24.13 -42.27
CA GLN A 145 -27.36 -25.33 -41.88
C GLN A 145 -27.02 -26.53 -42.76
N LYS A 146 -27.25 -26.43 -44.08
CA LYS A 146 -27.05 -27.56 -45.00
C LYS A 146 -25.58 -27.87 -45.28
N GLU A 147 -24.77 -26.84 -45.48
CA GLU A 147 -23.35 -26.92 -45.82
C GLU A 147 -22.45 -26.39 -44.67
N TYR A 148 -22.88 -26.56 -43.41
CA TYR A 148 -22.20 -26.04 -42.24
C TYR A 148 -20.73 -26.48 -42.17
N THR A 149 -20.46 -27.77 -42.30
CA THR A 149 -19.11 -28.32 -42.20
C THR A 149 -18.18 -27.75 -43.29
N SER A 150 -18.66 -27.61 -44.52
CA SER A 150 -17.89 -27.03 -45.61
C SER A 150 -17.61 -25.55 -45.38
N THR A 151 -18.59 -24.80 -44.89
CA THR A 151 -18.44 -23.38 -44.54
C THR A 151 -17.50 -23.18 -43.39
N PHE A 152 -17.65 -23.95 -42.29
CA PHE A 152 -16.82 -23.90 -41.11
C PHE A 152 -15.36 -24.24 -41.42
N ASN A 153 -15.11 -25.32 -42.18
CA ASN A 153 -13.75 -25.71 -42.55
C ASN A 153 -13.08 -24.65 -43.43
N ALA A 154 -13.81 -24.08 -44.41
CA ALA A 154 -13.25 -23.02 -45.25
C ALA A 154 -12.80 -21.79 -44.45
N LEU A 155 -13.53 -21.42 -43.40
CA LEU A 155 -13.16 -20.31 -42.49
C LEU A 155 -12.01 -20.71 -41.57
N ASN A 156 -12.07 -21.91 -40.99
CA ASN A 156 -11.06 -22.40 -40.05
C ASN A 156 -9.70 -22.59 -40.72
N ASP A 157 -9.67 -23.18 -41.94
CA ASP A 157 -8.43 -23.40 -42.68
C ASP A 157 -7.77 -22.11 -43.16
N ALA A 158 -8.56 -21.03 -43.33
CA ALA A 158 -8.03 -19.72 -43.65
C ALA A 158 -7.38 -19.03 -42.42
N THR A 159 -7.77 -19.38 -41.19
CA THR A 159 -7.35 -18.70 -39.93
C THR A 159 -5.85 -18.51 -39.80
N PRO A 160 -4.97 -19.52 -39.98
CA PRO A 160 -3.53 -19.33 -39.82
C PRO A 160 -2.97 -18.24 -40.74
N PHE A 161 -3.40 -18.25 -42.01
CA PHE A 161 -2.94 -17.28 -43.01
C PHE A 161 -3.42 -15.87 -42.74
N LEU A 162 -4.63 -15.72 -42.16
CA LEU A 162 -5.20 -14.44 -41.80
C LEU A 162 -4.43 -13.83 -40.58
N LEU A 163 -4.16 -14.64 -39.58
CA LEU A 163 -3.45 -14.22 -38.38
C LEU A 163 -1.99 -13.85 -38.66
N GLU A 164 -1.31 -14.62 -39.53
CA GLU A 164 0.07 -14.35 -39.92
C GLU A 164 0.22 -13.05 -40.73
N ARG A 165 -0.67 -12.86 -41.70
CA ARG A 165 -0.61 -11.73 -42.65
C ARG A 165 -1.31 -10.48 -42.12
N GLY A 166 -2.20 -10.61 -41.15
CA GLY A 166 -3.03 -9.52 -40.64
C GLY A 166 -4.13 -9.03 -41.57
N LYS A 167 -4.40 -9.77 -42.67
CA LYS A 167 -5.41 -9.41 -43.66
C LYS A 167 -5.96 -10.63 -44.42
N ALA A 168 -7.27 -10.71 -44.54
CA ALA A 168 -7.99 -11.72 -45.35
C ALA A 168 -8.03 -11.32 -46.83
N LYS A 169 -7.82 -12.29 -47.72
CA LYS A 169 -7.96 -12.18 -49.18
C LYS A 169 -8.80 -13.30 -49.67
N ALA A 170 -9.49 -13.11 -50.84
CA ALA A 170 -10.36 -14.12 -51.45
C ALA A 170 -9.63 -15.45 -51.69
N LYS A 171 -8.37 -15.41 -52.07
CA LYS A 171 -7.53 -16.61 -52.33
C LYS A 171 -7.20 -17.45 -51.08
N ASP A 172 -7.48 -16.95 -49.90
CA ASP A 172 -7.24 -17.67 -48.63
C ASP A 172 -8.37 -18.67 -48.34
N PHE A 173 -9.47 -18.56 -49.09
CA PHE A 173 -10.62 -19.43 -48.97
C PHE A 173 -10.67 -20.41 -50.15
N PRO A 174 -11.17 -21.65 -49.94
CA PRO A 174 -11.36 -22.62 -51.03
C PRO A 174 -12.27 -22.05 -52.11
N GLN A 175 -11.98 -22.42 -53.37
CA GLN A 175 -12.70 -21.88 -54.53
C GLN A 175 -14.21 -22.17 -54.47
N HIS A 176 -14.59 -23.37 -54.01
CA HIS A 176 -16.01 -23.74 -53.85
C HIS A 176 -16.76 -22.86 -52.85
N PHE A 177 -16.08 -22.34 -51.83
CA PHE A 177 -16.64 -21.37 -50.86
C PHE A 177 -16.75 -19.98 -51.49
N ALA A 178 -15.69 -19.54 -52.19
CA ALA A 178 -15.64 -18.24 -52.83
C ALA A 178 -16.69 -18.10 -53.93
N ASP A 179 -16.88 -19.14 -54.74
CA ASP A 179 -17.87 -19.16 -55.84
C ASP A 179 -19.32 -19.22 -55.31
N ARG A 180 -19.55 -19.83 -54.14
CA ARG A 180 -20.86 -19.91 -53.50
C ARG A 180 -21.27 -18.62 -52.80
N CYS A 181 -20.31 -17.89 -52.24
CA CYS A 181 -20.59 -16.73 -51.40
C CYS A 181 -20.94 -15.50 -52.26
N ILE A 182 -22.23 -15.17 -52.37
CA ILE A 182 -22.71 -13.99 -53.11
C ILE A 182 -22.31 -12.64 -52.52
N HIS A 183 -21.94 -12.63 -51.24
CA HIS A 183 -21.47 -11.44 -50.50
C HIS A 183 -20.00 -11.56 -50.08
N LEU A 184 -19.16 -12.21 -50.89
CA LEU A 184 -17.76 -12.48 -50.53
C LEU A 184 -16.97 -11.21 -50.22
N THR A 185 -17.21 -10.13 -50.98
CA THR A 185 -16.50 -8.85 -50.78
C THR A 185 -16.85 -8.21 -49.45
N GLU A 186 -18.14 -8.17 -49.12
CA GLU A 186 -18.63 -7.63 -47.84
C GLU A 186 -18.17 -8.50 -46.67
N LEU A 187 -18.19 -9.83 -46.84
CA LEU A 187 -17.70 -10.77 -45.83
C LEU A 187 -16.21 -10.58 -45.59
N LEU A 188 -15.40 -10.42 -46.63
CA LEU A 188 -13.97 -10.13 -46.51
C LEU A 188 -13.70 -8.79 -45.80
N GLN A 189 -14.50 -7.76 -46.09
CA GLN A 189 -14.40 -6.49 -45.39
C GLN A 189 -14.73 -6.63 -43.90
N ALA A 190 -15.80 -7.34 -43.56
CA ALA A 190 -16.21 -7.61 -42.20
C ALA A 190 -15.14 -8.43 -41.45
N ILE A 191 -14.62 -9.50 -42.06
CA ILE A 191 -13.51 -10.31 -41.51
C ILE A 191 -12.27 -9.44 -41.26
N ASN A 192 -11.87 -8.58 -42.19
CA ASN A 192 -10.73 -7.71 -42.05
C ASN A 192 -10.91 -6.69 -40.91
N GLY A 193 -12.11 -6.17 -40.73
CA GLY A 193 -12.45 -5.29 -39.61
C GLY A 193 -12.32 -6.00 -38.26
N GLU A 194 -12.91 -7.18 -38.11
CA GLU A 194 -12.83 -7.97 -36.88
C GLU A 194 -11.43 -8.51 -36.63
N LEU A 195 -10.68 -8.91 -37.64
CA LEU A 195 -9.28 -9.35 -37.58
C LEU A 195 -8.38 -8.20 -37.04
N SER A 196 -8.55 -6.99 -37.57
CA SER A 196 -7.80 -5.83 -37.09
C SER A 196 -8.08 -5.54 -35.61
N ALA A 197 -9.35 -5.59 -35.20
CA ALA A 197 -9.74 -5.42 -33.81
C ALA A 197 -9.20 -6.55 -32.94
N PHE A 198 -9.21 -7.81 -33.40
CA PHE A 198 -8.63 -8.95 -32.66
C PHE A 198 -7.13 -8.80 -32.48
N LEU A 199 -6.38 -8.46 -33.51
CA LEU A 199 -4.93 -8.29 -33.45
C LEU A 199 -4.55 -7.11 -32.53
N LEU A 200 -5.30 -6.02 -32.57
CA LEU A 200 -5.09 -4.87 -31.67
C LEU A 200 -5.33 -5.26 -30.22
N ARG A 201 -6.41 -6.00 -29.92
CA ARG A 201 -6.67 -6.52 -28.58
C ARG A 201 -5.55 -7.45 -28.10
N LYS A 202 -5.07 -8.35 -28.96
CA LYS A 202 -3.96 -9.26 -28.66
C LYS A 202 -2.67 -8.51 -28.36
N GLN A 203 -2.33 -7.50 -29.15
CA GLN A 203 -1.17 -6.64 -28.92
C GLN A 203 -1.28 -5.88 -27.61
N TYR A 204 -2.45 -5.30 -27.35
CA TYR A 204 -2.70 -4.56 -26.11
C TYR A 204 -2.58 -5.44 -24.87
N ARG A 205 -3.11 -6.68 -24.91
CA ARG A 205 -2.95 -7.66 -23.82
C ARG A 205 -1.48 -7.96 -23.54
N ARG A 206 -0.67 -8.19 -24.58
CA ARG A 206 0.78 -8.41 -24.41
C ARG A 206 1.47 -7.24 -23.74
N GLN A 207 1.21 -6.03 -24.20
CA GLN A 207 1.77 -4.83 -23.58
C GLN A 207 1.36 -4.70 -22.11
N LEU A 208 0.10 -5.02 -21.81
CA LEU A 208 -0.39 -4.99 -20.43
C LEU A 208 0.31 -6.03 -19.54
N GLU A 209 0.48 -7.26 -20.02
CA GLU A 209 1.21 -8.32 -19.30
C GLU A 209 2.68 -7.95 -19.06
N GLU A 210 3.33 -7.35 -20.05
CA GLU A 210 4.71 -6.85 -19.91
C GLU A 210 4.80 -5.74 -18.87
N THR A 211 3.88 -4.78 -18.91
CA THR A 211 3.79 -3.69 -17.92
C THR A 211 3.53 -4.23 -16.52
N ARG A 212 2.61 -5.19 -16.38
CA ARG A 212 2.35 -5.85 -15.08
C ARG A 212 3.57 -6.59 -14.57
N ARG A 213 4.27 -7.33 -15.43
CA ARG A 213 5.48 -8.07 -15.04
C ARG A 213 6.57 -7.12 -14.56
N SER A 214 6.76 -5.98 -15.25
CA SER A 214 7.70 -4.94 -14.84
C SER A 214 7.31 -4.33 -13.50
N ALA A 215 6.04 -3.92 -13.32
CA ALA A 215 5.53 -3.35 -12.07
C ALA A 215 5.66 -4.32 -10.89
N LYS A 216 5.32 -5.61 -11.10
CA LYS A 216 5.52 -6.66 -10.09
C LYS A 216 6.97 -6.74 -9.63
N GLY A 217 7.91 -6.76 -10.58
CA GLY A 217 9.35 -6.80 -10.26
C GLY A 217 9.78 -5.60 -9.43
N GLN A 218 9.33 -4.41 -9.78
CA GLN A 218 9.63 -3.18 -9.05
C GLN A 218 9.07 -3.18 -7.62
N TYR A 219 7.81 -3.60 -7.42
CA TYR A 219 7.20 -3.67 -6.09
C TYR A 219 7.89 -4.71 -5.19
N ALA A 220 8.25 -5.87 -5.74
CA ALA A 220 9.00 -6.88 -4.99
C ALA A 220 10.37 -6.35 -4.54
N GLN A 221 11.14 -5.76 -5.44
CA GLN A 221 12.46 -5.18 -5.11
C GLN A 221 12.35 -4.05 -4.08
N MET A 222 11.33 -3.18 -4.20
CA MET A 222 11.13 -2.08 -3.27
C MET A 222 10.73 -2.58 -1.88
N SER A 223 9.87 -3.61 -1.80
CA SER A 223 9.54 -4.29 -0.54
C SER A 223 10.78 -4.88 0.12
N ASP A 224 11.64 -5.59 -0.65
CA ASP A 224 12.86 -6.20 -0.12
C ASP A 224 13.86 -5.14 0.38
N LEU A 225 14.02 -4.02 -0.35
CA LEU A 225 14.86 -2.89 0.07
C LEU A 225 14.35 -2.23 1.36
N LEU A 226 13.04 -1.99 1.48
CA LEU A 226 12.44 -1.42 2.68
C LEU A 226 12.57 -2.37 3.88
N THR A 227 12.37 -3.67 3.67
CA THR A 227 12.56 -4.69 4.71
C THR A 227 14.00 -4.74 5.19
N ALA A 228 14.97 -4.69 4.28
CA ALA A 228 16.40 -4.64 4.62
C ALA A 228 16.75 -3.34 5.38
N ALA A 229 16.22 -2.20 4.96
CA ALA A 229 16.41 -0.93 5.64
C ALA A 229 15.81 -0.93 7.06
N ALA A 230 14.61 -1.48 7.22
CA ALA A 230 13.97 -1.65 8.53
C ALA A 230 14.78 -2.57 9.46
N ALA A 231 15.34 -3.67 8.95
CA ALA A 231 16.18 -4.59 9.72
C ALA A 231 17.49 -3.92 10.19
N GLY A 232 18.02 -2.97 9.43
CA GLY A 232 19.25 -2.22 9.79
C GLY A 232 19.06 -1.19 10.90
N LEU A 233 17.83 -0.85 11.27
CA LEU A 233 17.55 0.23 12.23
C LEU A 233 17.59 -0.17 13.72
N GLY A 234 17.56 -1.46 14.09
CA GLY A 234 17.57 -1.95 15.49
C GLY A 234 16.25 -1.67 16.27
N GLU A 235 16.05 -2.14 17.52
CA GLU A 235 14.78 -2.06 18.29
C GLU A 235 14.66 -0.81 19.17
N ALA A 236 13.52 -0.08 19.18
CA ALA A 236 13.27 1.14 19.97
C ALA A 236 11.91 1.16 20.69
N ASN A 237 11.77 1.96 21.74
CA ASN A 237 10.59 2.05 22.58
C ASN A 237 9.75 3.31 22.26
N PRO A 238 8.41 3.24 22.14
CA PRO A 238 7.59 4.36 21.68
C PRO A 238 7.28 5.36 22.81
N ALA A 239 7.28 6.65 22.45
CA ALA A 239 6.65 7.70 23.24
C ALA A 239 5.31 8.06 22.61
N PHE A 240 4.20 7.74 23.28
CA PHE A 240 2.86 8.09 22.85
C PHE A 240 2.61 9.59 23.03
N GLY A 241 2.36 10.30 21.94
CA GLY A 241 1.74 11.63 22.01
C GLY A 241 0.31 11.50 22.55
N GLN A 242 -0.09 12.36 23.48
CA GLN A 242 -1.48 12.50 23.92
C GLN A 242 -2.30 13.04 22.73
N GLY A 243 -2.93 12.14 21.97
CA GLY A 243 -3.80 12.53 20.86
C GLY A 243 -5.25 12.61 21.30
N GLN A 244 -6.03 13.39 20.57
CA GLN A 244 -7.45 13.59 20.78
C GLN A 244 -8.23 12.27 20.85
N SER A 245 -9.14 12.17 21.81
CA SER A 245 -10.12 11.09 21.86
C SER A 245 -11.19 11.35 20.79
N CYS A 246 -11.50 10.31 20.02
CA CYS A 246 -12.65 10.29 19.11
C CYS A 246 -13.36 8.96 19.32
N ASP A 247 -14.70 9.00 19.25
CA ASP A 247 -15.52 7.80 19.36
C ASP A 247 -16.01 7.41 17.95
N ILE A 248 -16.03 6.10 17.69
CA ILE A 248 -16.38 5.55 16.37
C ILE A 248 -17.62 4.69 16.50
N GLY A 249 -18.58 4.91 15.59
CA GLY A 249 -19.72 4.04 15.36
C GLY A 249 -19.67 3.46 13.95
N ALA A 250 -20.09 2.21 13.79
CA ALA A 250 -20.12 1.55 12.50
C ALA A 250 -21.33 0.62 12.38
N ALA A 251 -21.98 0.63 11.23
CA ALA A 251 -23.09 -0.26 10.92
C ALA A 251 -22.97 -0.76 9.48
N LEU A 252 -23.14 -2.06 9.27
CA LEU A 252 -22.97 -2.76 8.01
C LEU A 252 -24.11 -3.72 7.74
N ARG A 253 -24.59 -3.77 6.51
CA ARG A 253 -25.63 -4.71 6.11
C ARG A 253 -25.42 -5.19 4.67
N PRO A 254 -25.35 -6.51 4.43
CA PRO A 254 -25.26 -7.01 3.07
C PRO A 254 -26.57 -6.80 2.31
N LYS A 255 -26.47 -6.72 1.00
CA LYS A 255 -27.56 -6.73 0.04
C LYS A 255 -28.52 -7.89 0.30
N GLU A 256 -29.81 -7.73 -0.01
CA GLU A 256 -30.79 -8.79 0.16
C GLU A 256 -30.42 -10.03 -0.67
N GLY A 257 -30.33 -11.19 0.02
CA GLY A 257 -29.93 -12.47 -0.58
C GLY A 257 -28.44 -12.78 -0.51
N GLU A 258 -27.59 -11.83 -0.12
CA GLU A 258 -26.14 -12.03 0.08
C GLU A 258 -25.84 -12.35 1.55
N LEU A 259 -24.84 -13.23 1.77
CA LEU A 259 -24.37 -13.58 3.12
C LEU A 259 -23.29 -12.65 3.63
N VAL A 260 -22.60 -11.98 2.73
CA VAL A 260 -21.44 -11.12 3.02
C VAL A 260 -21.64 -9.77 2.34
N CYS A 261 -21.38 -8.70 3.07
CA CYS A 261 -21.39 -7.35 2.54
C CYS A 261 -20.13 -7.09 1.70
N GLY A 262 -20.29 -6.58 0.50
CA GLY A 262 -19.20 -6.20 -0.39
C GLY A 262 -18.41 -4.97 0.11
N ASP A 263 -19.06 -4.11 0.92
CA ASP A 263 -18.41 -2.96 1.51
C ASP A 263 -17.44 -3.33 2.63
N THR A 264 -16.39 -2.55 2.78
CA THR A 264 -15.43 -2.66 3.89
C THR A 264 -15.22 -1.31 4.54
N MET A 265 -15.22 -1.32 5.88
CA MET A 265 -14.89 -0.13 6.69
C MET A 265 -13.73 -0.45 7.62
N GLU A 266 -12.85 0.51 7.80
CA GLU A 266 -11.81 0.49 8.83
C GLU A 266 -11.71 1.85 9.53
N ALA A 267 -11.44 1.84 10.82
CA ALA A 267 -11.09 3.03 11.59
C ALA A 267 -9.87 2.71 12.44
N PHE A 268 -8.84 3.52 12.36
CA PHE A 268 -7.61 3.33 13.12
C PHE A 268 -6.93 4.65 13.40
N ARG A 269 -5.99 4.61 14.32
CA ARG A 269 -5.17 5.75 14.67
C ARG A 269 -3.71 5.42 14.37
N THR A 270 -3.05 6.29 13.61
CA THR A 270 -1.62 6.13 13.30
C THR A 270 -0.77 6.39 14.54
N GLU A 271 0.48 5.96 14.53
CA GLU A 271 1.46 6.27 15.60
C GLU A 271 1.65 7.78 15.82
N GLY A 272 1.49 8.59 14.77
CA GLY A 272 1.50 10.05 14.84
C GLY A 272 0.26 10.66 15.47
N GLY A 273 -0.70 9.84 15.92
CA GLY A 273 -1.93 10.29 16.57
C GLY A 273 -3.03 10.77 15.61
N VAL A 274 -2.88 10.53 14.32
CA VAL A 274 -3.84 10.89 13.27
C VAL A 274 -4.93 9.81 13.19
N TRP A 275 -6.20 10.23 13.22
CA TRP A 275 -7.32 9.34 12.99
C TRP A 275 -7.58 9.17 11.50
N CYS A 276 -7.76 7.94 11.06
CA CYS A 276 -8.09 7.57 9.71
C CYS A 276 -9.37 6.72 9.70
N LEU A 277 -10.35 7.14 8.91
CA LEU A 277 -11.55 6.37 8.61
C LEU A 277 -11.52 6.03 7.13
N LEU A 278 -11.72 4.76 6.82
CA LEU A 278 -11.75 4.21 5.47
C LEU A 278 -13.09 3.55 5.23
N LEU A 279 -13.72 3.84 4.10
CA LEU A 279 -14.85 3.13 3.56
C LEU A 279 -14.55 2.82 2.10
N ALA A 280 -14.62 1.57 1.72
CA ALA A 280 -14.45 1.10 0.36
C ALA A 280 -15.61 0.20 -0.03
N ASP A 281 -16.23 0.49 -1.18
CA ASP A 281 -17.28 -0.30 -1.77
C ASP A 281 -16.72 -1.00 -3.03
N GLY A 282 -16.77 -2.33 -3.02
CA GLY A 282 -16.28 -3.18 -4.10
C GLY A 282 -17.34 -3.37 -5.18
N MET A 283 -16.95 -3.33 -6.45
CA MET A 283 -17.87 -3.51 -7.56
C MET A 283 -18.64 -4.84 -7.47
N GLY A 284 -19.96 -4.78 -7.49
CA GLY A 284 -20.86 -5.92 -7.41
C GLY A 284 -21.34 -6.19 -5.99
N SER A 285 -21.56 -7.44 -5.61
CA SER A 285 -22.00 -7.84 -4.27
C SER A 285 -21.36 -9.16 -3.84
N GLY A 286 -21.44 -9.46 -2.55
CA GLY A 286 -20.98 -10.75 -1.98
C GLY A 286 -19.47 -10.84 -1.83
N GLU A 287 -18.95 -12.07 -1.88
CA GLU A 287 -17.58 -12.40 -1.52
C GLU A 287 -16.50 -11.78 -2.43
N GLU A 288 -16.79 -11.60 -3.71
CA GLU A 288 -15.83 -11.02 -4.67
C GLU A 288 -15.67 -9.52 -4.43
N ALA A 289 -16.78 -8.79 -4.30
CA ALA A 289 -16.78 -7.37 -3.94
C ALA A 289 -16.08 -7.15 -2.58
N ARG A 290 -16.36 -8.01 -1.60
CA ARG A 290 -15.71 -7.99 -0.27
C ARG A 290 -14.20 -8.15 -0.35
N ARG A 291 -13.69 -9.03 -1.21
CA ARG A 291 -12.24 -9.22 -1.36
C ARG A 291 -11.55 -7.98 -1.91
N GLU A 292 -12.19 -7.32 -2.89
CA GLU A 292 -11.65 -6.11 -3.50
C GLU A 292 -11.64 -4.93 -2.51
N SER A 293 -12.75 -4.68 -1.84
CA SER A 293 -12.88 -3.61 -0.86
C SER A 293 -11.95 -3.82 0.35
N ALA A 294 -11.85 -5.07 0.86
CA ALA A 294 -10.98 -5.40 1.97
C ALA A 294 -9.49 -5.28 1.60
N LEU A 295 -9.09 -5.66 0.38
CA LEU A 295 -7.73 -5.45 -0.09
C LEU A 295 -7.40 -3.96 -0.16
N THR A 296 -8.32 -3.16 -0.70
CA THR A 296 -8.19 -1.71 -0.82
C THR A 296 -7.99 -1.05 0.54
N CYS A 297 -8.85 -1.35 1.52
CA CYS A 297 -8.73 -0.82 2.88
C CYS A 297 -7.41 -1.23 3.55
N ARG A 298 -7.03 -2.51 3.46
CA ARG A 298 -5.80 -3.03 4.06
C ARG A 298 -4.55 -2.37 3.49
N LEU A 299 -4.45 -2.20 2.15
CA LEU A 299 -3.33 -1.53 1.51
C LEU A 299 -3.23 -0.06 1.91
N LEU A 300 -4.36 0.66 1.90
CA LEU A 300 -4.38 2.06 2.34
C LEU A 300 -3.96 2.20 3.81
N ARG A 301 -4.47 1.32 4.67
CA ARG A 301 -4.08 1.29 6.08
C ARG A 301 -2.56 1.14 6.24
N GLN A 302 -1.94 0.16 5.58
CA GLN A 302 -0.51 -0.06 5.64
C GLN A 302 0.30 1.15 5.16
N PHE A 303 -0.13 1.81 4.07
CA PHE A 303 0.52 3.04 3.60
C PHE A 303 0.37 4.20 4.59
N LEU A 304 -0.81 4.39 5.17
CA LEU A 304 -1.07 5.46 6.13
C LEU A 304 -0.35 5.22 7.48
N GLU A 305 -0.26 3.96 7.94
CA GLU A 305 0.54 3.58 9.11
C GLU A 305 2.04 3.75 8.86
N ALA A 306 2.48 3.62 7.59
CA ALA A 306 3.84 3.97 7.18
C ALA A 306 4.11 5.49 7.09
N ASP A 307 3.13 6.34 7.44
CA ASP A 307 3.17 7.81 7.34
C ASP A 307 3.36 8.31 5.88
N ILE A 308 2.92 7.50 4.90
CA ILE A 308 2.87 7.94 3.51
C ILE A 308 1.70 8.92 3.36
N ALA A 309 1.94 10.02 2.65
CA ALA A 309 0.91 11.03 2.41
C ALA A 309 -0.33 10.41 1.73
N PRO A 310 -1.56 10.71 2.18
CA PRO A 310 -2.79 10.13 1.67
C PRO A 310 -2.92 10.20 0.14
N GLU A 311 -2.51 11.31 -0.47
CA GLU A 311 -2.55 11.51 -1.91
C GLU A 311 -1.61 10.54 -2.65
N ALA A 312 -0.40 10.33 -2.12
CA ALA A 312 0.58 9.42 -2.68
C ALA A 312 0.12 7.96 -2.52
N ALA A 313 -0.42 7.60 -1.35
CA ALA A 313 -0.98 6.29 -1.06
C ALA A 313 -2.14 5.95 -2.03
N LEU A 314 -3.09 6.86 -2.19
CA LEU A 314 -4.24 6.71 -3.07
C LEU A 314 -3.84 6.65 -4.56
N THR A 315 -2.87 7.47 -4.98
CA THR A 315 -2.36 7.46 -6.36
C THR A 315 -1.64 6.14 -6.67
N THR A 316 -0.84 5.65 -5.74
CA THR A 316 -0.14 4.35 -5.86
C THR A 316 -1.14 3.21 -5.93
N LEU A 317 -2.13 3.20 -5.02
CA LEU A 317 -3.20 2.21 -5.02
C LEU A 317 -3.99 2.23 -6.33
N ASN A 318 -4.42 3.42 -6.81
CA ASN A 318 -5.18 3.55 -8.05
C ASN A 318 -4.39 2.99 -9.25
N SER A 319 -3.10 3.31 -9.34
CA SER A 319 -2.23 2.81 -10.40
C SER A 319 -2.09 1.28 -10.36
N ALA A 320 -1.92 0.70 -9.18
CA ALA A 320 -1.80 -0.74 -8.99
C ALA A 320 -3.11 -1.48 -9.29
N MET A 321 -4.25 -0.94 -8.82
CA MET A 321 -5.58 -1.52 -9.07
C MET A 321 -5.98 -1.39 -10.55
N ALA A 322 -5.61 -0.31 -11.25
CA ALA A 322 -5.82 -0.17 -12.69
C ALA A 322 -5.06 -1.22 -13.51
N LEU A 323 -3.83 -1.55 -13.12
CA LEU A 323 -3.05 -2.63 -13.73
C LEU A 323 -3.66 -4.01 -13.46
N ARG A 324 -4.24 -4.22 -12.28
CA ARG A 324 -4.89 -5.46 -11.89
C ARG A 324 -6.25 -5.61 -12.54
N GLY A 325 -7.09 -4.58 -12.48
CA GLY A 325 -8.47 -4.56 -13.00
C GLY A 325 -8.58 -4.55 -14.53
N ALA A 326 -7.45 -4.43 -15.22
CA ALA A 326 -7.42 -4.30 -16.68
C ALA A 326 -8.11 -5.44 -17.46
N GLU A 327 -8.23 -6.63 -16.88
CA GLU A 327 -8.87 -7.81 -17.47
C GLU A 327 -10.20 -8.14 -16.81
N THR A 328 -10.33 -7.92 -15.53
CA THR A 328 -11.55 -8.22 -14.74
C THR A 328 -12.59 -7.11 -14.83
N GLY A 329 -12.16 -5.89 -15.19
CA GLY A 329 -13.03 -4.71 -15.17
C GLY A 329 -13.38 -4.26 -13.74
N SER A 330 -12.81 -4.88 -12.70
CA SER A 330 -13.13 -4.56 -11.30
C SER A 330 -12.58 -3.20 -10.91
N PHE A 331 -13.37 -2.45 -10.18
CA PHE A 331 -13.04 -1.15 -9.58
C PHE A 331 -13.65 -1.07 -8.18
N THR A 332 -13.16 -0.14 -7.38
CA THR A 332 -13.61 0.04 -6.00
C THR A 332 -13.75 1.53 -5.71
N THR A 333 -14.84 1.94 -5.07
CA THR A 333 -14.94 3.31 -4.56
C THR A 333 -14.12 3.44 -3.27
N VAL A 334 -13.58 4.62 -3.00
CA VAL A 334 -12.84 4.89 -1.76
C VAL A 334 -13.25 6.23 -1.19
N ASP A 335 -13.65 6.20 0.06
CA ASP A 335 -13.82 7.37 0.92
C ASP A 335 -12.84 7.28 2.09
N LEU A 336 -11.94 8.25 2.20
CA LEU A 336 -10.95 8.33 3.27
C LEU A 336 -11.10 9.66 4.00
N CYS A 337 -11.35 9.61 5.30
CA CYS A 337 -11.29 10.78 6.16
C CYS A 337 -10.03 10.70 7.05
N VAL A 338 -9.21 11.74 6.99
CA VAL A 338 -7.98 11.89 7.82
C VAL A 338 -8.16 13.08 8.75
N LEU A 339 -8.20 12.83 10.05
CA LEU A 339 -8.33 13.87 11.08
C LEU A 339 -7.00 14.11 11.79
N ARG A 340 -6.44 15.30 11.60
CA ARG A 340 -5.23 15.81 12.28
C ARG A 340 -5.57 17.01 13.15
N GLY A 341 -5.57 16.86 14.45
CA GLY A 341 -6.06 17.90 15.32
C GLY A 341 -7.52 18.23 14.98
N ASP A 342 -7.79 19.47 14.64
CA ASP A 342 -9.14 19.97 14.29
C ASP A 342 -9.43 19.88 12.79
N GLU A 343 -8.44 19.57 11.97
CA GLU A 343 -8.58 19.52 10.52
C GLU A 343 -8.93 18.10 10.04
N ALA A 344 -10.10 17.98 9.41
CA ALA A 344 -10.54 16.78 8.73
C ALA A 344 -10.38 16.95 7.21
N ALA A 345 -9.59 16.09 6.58
CA ALA A 345 -9.42 16.02 5.13
C ALA A 345 -10.13 14.79 4.60
N PHE A 346 -11.04 14.99 3.63
CA PHE A 346 -11.76 13.94 2.94
C PHE A 346 -11.17 13.74 1.55
N TYR A 347 -10.83 12.50 1.22
CA TYR A 347 -10.30 12.08 -0.06
C TYR A 347 -11.26 11.09 -0.68
N LYS A 348 -11.80 11.40 -1.85
CA LYS A 348 -12.83 10.60 -2.51
C LYS A 348 -12.39 10.11 -3.87
N PHE A 349 -12.67 8.83 -4.14
CA PHE A 349 -12.61 8.19 -5.45
C PHE A 349 -13.94 7.51 -5.74
N GLY A 350 -14.81 8.13 -6.52
CA GLY A 350 -16.12 7.60 -6.90
C GLY A 350 -17.07 7.35 -5.72
N ALA A 351 -16.72 7.82 -4.53
CA ALA A 351 -17.45 7.52 -3.30
C ALA A 351 -18.70 8.38 -3.12
N ALA A 352 -19.68 7.81 -2.42
CA ALA A 352 -20.91 8.49 -2.00
C ALA A 352 -20.61 9.74 -1.15
N PRO A 353 -21.58 10.67 -0.97
CA PRO A 353 -21.39 11.84 -0.14
C PRO A 353 -21.07 11.50 1.31
N SER A 354 -20.21 12.31 1.94
CA SER A 354 -19.97 12.31 3.38
C SER A 354 -20.56 13.57 4.00
N TYR A 355 -20.81 13.53 5.30
CA TYR A 355 -21.51 14.62 5.99
C TYR A 355 -20.75 15.04 7.23
N LEU A 356 -20.65 16.34 7.45
CA LEU A 356 -20.21 16.93 8.70
C LEU A 356 -21.39 17.57 9.41
N LYS A 357 -21.63 17.14 10.65
CA LYS A 357 -22.71 17.68 11.48
C LYS A 357 -22.16 18.39 12.68
N LYS A 358 -22.66 19.62 12.91
CA LYS A 358 -22.42 20.41 14.12
C LYS A 358 -23.67 21.23 14.49
N ASN A 359 -24.16 21.12 15.72
CA ASN A 359 -25.22 21.94 16.27
C ASN A 359 -26.46 22.11 15.33
N GLY A 360 -26.92 21.00 14.74
CA GLY A 360 -28.06 21.04 13.79
C GLY A 360 -27.70 21.48 12.36
N SER A 361 -26.50 22.00 12.12
CA SER A 361 -26.01 22.27 10.77
C SER A 361 -25.36 21.04 10.17
N VAL A 362 -25.71 20.73 8.93
CA VAL A 362 -25.13 19.61 8.16
C VAL A 362 -24.48 20.15 6.90
N ARG A 363 -23.19 19.84 6.74
CA ARG A 363 -22.43 20.13 5.52
C ARG A 363 -22.18 18.85 4.75
N ARG A 364 -22.60 18.81 3.50
CA ARG A 364 -22.41 17.71 2.57
C ARG A 364 -21.05 17.84 1.87
N ILE A 365 -20.31 16.74 1.75
CA ILE A 365 -19.00 16.64 1.08
C ILE A 365 -19.12 15.64 -0.05
N THR A 366 -18.90 16.08 -1.28
CA THR A 366 -19.01 15.26 -2.49
C THR A 366 -17.71 15.22 -3.26
N GLY A 367 -17.53 14.19 -4.06
CA GLY A 367 -16.47 14.06 -5.06
C GLY A 367 -17.05 13.86 -6.46
N SER A 368 -16.24 14.07 -7.48
CA SER A 368 -16.55 13.87 -8.90
C SER A 368 -15.56 12.90 -9.59
N SER A 369 -14.53 12.47 -8.89
CA SER A 369 -13.53 11.54 -9.38
C SER A 369 -14.10 10.14 -9.60
N LEU A 370 -13.49 9.41 -10.54
CA LEU A 370 -13.89 8.03 -10.85
C LEU A 370 -13.38 7.06 -9.76
N PRO A 371 -14.01 5.87 -9.61
CA PRO A 371 -13.54 4.82 -8.72
C PRO A 371 -12.10 4.38 -8.99
N VAL A 372 -11.43 3.88 -7.95
CA VAL A 372 -10.07 3.33 -8.01
C VAL A 372 -10.04 2.10 -8.93
N GLY A 373 -9.04 2.05 -9.80
CA GLY A 373 -8.86 0.93 -10.74
C GLY A 373 -9.56 1.12 -12.08
N LEU A 374 -10.40 2.14 -12.24
CA LEU A 374 -11.03 2.44 -13.52
C LEU A 374 -10.01 3.06 -14.50
N ARG A 375 -9.89 2.48 -15.70
CA ARG A 375 -8.88 2.88 -16.69
C ARG A 375 -9.12 4.27 -17.28
N GLY A 376 -8.01 4.95 -17.58
CA GLY A 376 -7.96 6.05 -18.55
C GLY A 376 -7.69 7.44 -18.00
N THR A 377 -7.58 7.60 -16.67
CA THR A 377 -7.19 8.88 -16.08
C THR A 377 -6.10 8.69 -15.05
N PRO A 378 -5.03 9.51 -15.03
CA PRO A 378 -4.27 9.73 -13.83
C PRO A 378 -5.19 10.46 -12.86
N ALA A 379 -6.07 9.71 -12.17
CA ALA A 379 -7.04 10.29 -11.27
C ALA A 379 -6.34 10.60 -9.96
N ALA A 380 -6.28 11.88 -9.63
CA ALA A 380 -6.11 12.32 -8.27
C ALA A 380 -7.45 12.22 -7.53
N PRO A 381 -7.46 11.95 -6.20
CA PRO A 381 -8.68 11.99 -5.42
C PRO A 381 -9.25 13.41 -5.37
N ASP A 382 -10.57 13.53 -5.27
CA ASP A 382 -11.17 14.80 -4.85
C ASP A 382 -10.83 15.03 -3.37
N ILE A 383 -10.29 16.19 -3.04
CA ILE A 383 -9.88 16.54 -1.69
C ILE A 383 -10.73 17.68 -1.18
N THR A 384 -11.35 17.50 -0.02
CA THR A 384 -12.08 18.54 0.69
C THR A 384 -11.63 18.61 2.12
N THR A 385 -11.17 19.78 2.57
CA THR A 385 -10.82 20.02 3.97
C THR A 385 -11.92 20.74 4.72
N ALA A 386 -12.05 20.44 5.99
CA ALA A 386 -13.00 21.07 6.88
C ALA A 386 -12.52 20.99 8.33
N THR A 387 -12.99 21.89 9.18
CA THR A 387 -12.71 21.83 10.60
C THR A 387 -13.76 20.96 11.30
N LEU A 388 -13.29 19.93 12.01
CA LEU A 388 -14.10 19.08 12.89
C LEU A 388 -13.94 19.54 14.34
N GLU A 389 -14.79 20.44 14.79
CA GLU A 389 -14.73 20.98 16.16
C GLU A 389 -15.25 19.97 17.20
N PRO A 390 -14.91 20.13 18.50
CA PRO A 390 -15.53 19.35 19.57
C PRO A 390 -17.07 19.39 19.52
N GLY A 391 -17.73 18.25 19.75
CA GLY A 391 -19.17 18.07 19.62
C GLY A 391 -19.66 17.86 18.20
N SER A 392 -18.76 17.71 17.21
CA SER A 392 -19.10 17.48 15.81
C SER A 392 -19.02 16.00 15.43
N PHE A 393 -19.75 15.65 14.38
CA PHE A 393 -19.75 14.32 13.76
C PHE A 393 -19.25 14.39 12.32
N ALA A 394 -18.47 13.39 11.91
CA ALA A 394 -18.21 13.08 10.51
C ALA A 394 -18.89 11.74 10.18
N VAL A 395 -19.72 11.72 9.14
CA VAL A 395 -20.50 10.56 8.72
C VAL A 395 -20.10 10.19 7.29
N MET A 396 -19.68 8.96 7.08
CA MET A 396 -19.36 8.37 5.79
C MET A 396 -20.34 7.26 5.50
N ILE A 397 -20.83 7.18 4.27
CA ILE A 397 -21.80 6.17 3.83
C ILE A 397 -21.39 5.56 2.49
N SER A 398 -21.82 4.32 2.21
CA SER A 398 -21.83 3.78 0.85
C SER A 398 -23.09 4.21 0.10
N ASP A 399 -23.09 4.03 -1.21
CA ASP A 399 -24.20 4.44 -2.10
C ASP A 399 -25.47 3.62 -1.88
N GLY A 400 -25.38 2.39 -1.35
CA GLY A 400 -26.54 1.60 -0.92
C GLY A 400 -27.30 2.17 0.27
N VAL A 401 -26.72 3.13 1.02
CA VAL A 401 -27.40 3.78 2.17
C VAL A 401 -28.33 4.88 1.70
N ALA A 402 -27.91 5.71 0.76
CA ALA A 402 -28.71 6.80 0.22
C ALA A 402 -28.30 7.14 -1.22
N ASP A 403 -29.27 7.29 -2.10
CA ASP A 403 -29.04 7.85 -3.44
C ASP A 403 -28.46 9.26 -3.32
N PRO A 404 -27.30 9.55 -3.92
CA PRO A 404 -26.69 10.89 -3.88
C PRO A 404 -27.60 12.03 -4.35
N ASN A 405 -28.64 11.74 -5.11
CA ASN A 405 -29.60 12.72 -5.59
C ASN A 405 -30.89 12.81 -4.74
N ARG A 406 -31.02 11.98 -3.69
CA ARG A 406 -32.21 11.89 -2.83
C ARG A 406 -31.80 11.66 -1.37
N ASP A 407 -30.80 12.39 -0.90
CA ASP A 407 -30.23 12.26 0.44
C ASP A 407 -30.78 13.30 1.45
N GLU A 408 -31.80 14.06 1.09
CA GLU A 408 -32.38 15.09 1.98
C GLU A 408 -32.85 14.51 3.32
N TRP A 409 -33.44 13.30 3.29
CA TRP A 409 -33.88 12.62 4.50
C TRP A 409 -32.73 12.36 5.49
N LEU A 410 -31.52 12.05 4.97
CA LEU A 410 -30.35 11.81 5.78
C LEU A 410 -29.86 13.14 6.38
N GLN A 411 -29.85 14.21 5.60
CA GLN A 411 -29.49 15.53 6.08
C GLN A 411 -30.44 16.00 7.18
N ASP A 412 -31.73 15.78 7.02
CA ASP A 412 -32.75 16.10 8.04
C ASP A 412 -32.60 15.27 9.32
N LEU A 413 -32.31 13.96 9.17
CA LEU A 413 -32.04 13.07 10.29
C LEU A 413 -30.80 13.52 11.06
N LEU A 414 -29.70 13.83 10.35
CA LEU A 414 -28.46 14.33 10.96
C LEU A 414 -28.68 15.70 11.64
N ALA A 415 -29.42 16.61 11.02
CA ALA A 415 -29.73 17.90 11.60
C ALA A 415 -30.55 17.78 12.89
N GLY A 416 -31.48 16.84 12.94
CA GLY A 416 -32.34 16.57 14.10
C GLY A 416 -31.66 15.74 15.21
N TRP A 417 -30.51 15.15 14.95
CA TRP A 417 -29.81 14.31 15.92
C TRP A 417 -29.20 15.15 17.05
N ASN A 418 -29.52 14.83 18.31
CA ASN A 418 -29.04 15.53 19.50
C ASN A 418 -28.25 14.61 20.47
N GLY A 419 -28.07 13.32 20.13
CA GLY A 419 -27.25 12.41 20.92
C GLY A 419 -25.75 12.61 20.70
N ASP A 420 -24.95 11.94 21.50
CA ASP A 420 -23.48 11.95 21.49
C ASP A 420 -22.87 10.56 21.19
N ASP A 421 -23.69 9.51 21.06
CA ASP A 421 -23.24 8.15 20.76
C ASP A 421 -23.20 7.90 19.24
N PRO A 422 -21.99 7.76 18.63
CA PRO A 422 -21.84 7.52 17.21
C PRO A 422 -22.36 6.15 16.77
N GLN A 423 -22.35 5.14 17.64
CA GLN A 423 -22.84 3.81 17.31
C GLN A 423 -24.38 3.81 17.17
N THR A 424 -25.08 4.49 18.05
CA THR A 424 -26.54 4.66 17.96
C THR A 424 -26.91 5.43 16.69
N LEU A 425 -26.15 6.48 16.35
CA LEU A 425 -26.39 7.24 15.11
C LEU A 425 -26.16 6.37 13.87
N ALA A 426 -25.09 5.58 13.81
CA ALA A 426 -24.83 4.68 12.69
C ALA A 426 -25.96 3.66 12.48
N ASN A 427 -26.42 3.05 13.56
CA ASN A 427 -27.56 2.10 13.55
C ASN A 427 -28.87 2.75 13.13
N LEU A 428 -29.11 3.99 13.56
CA LEU A 428 -30.31 4.75 13.19
C LEU A 428 -30.32 5.06 11.69
N ILE A 429 -29.21 5.55 11.15
CA ILE A 429 -29.07 5.85 9.71
C ILE A 429 -29.33 4.58 8.89
N LEU A 430 -28.68 3.47 9.25
CA LEU A 430 -28.84 2.20 8.53
C LEU A 430 -30.30 1.68 8.60
N SER A 431 -30.93 1.76 9.77
CA SER A 431 -32.32 1.33 9.95
C SER A 431 -33.29 2.17 9.11
N GLU A 432 -33.07 3.47 9.05
CA GLU A 432 -33.90 4.39 8.27
C GLU A 432 -33.69 4.19 6.75
N SER A 433 -32.46 3.93 6.30
CA SER A 433 -32.15 3.56 4.93
C SER A 433 -32.91 2.30 4.49
N ILE A 434 -32.82 1.22 5.28
CA ILE A 434 -33.51 -0.06 5.00
C ILE A 434 -35.02 0.13 4.92
N ARG A 435 -35.59 1.00 5.78
CA ARG A 435 -37.03 1.30 5.78
C ARG A 435 -37.48 2.00 4.50
N ARG A 436 -36.63 2.83 3.91
CA ARG A 436 -36.95 3.66 2.73
C ARG A 436 -36.67 2.95 1.41
N GLU A 437 -35.50 2.34 1.27
CA GLU A 437 -34.99 1.93 -0.05
C GLU A 437 -34.93 0.41 -0.26
N ARG A 438 -35.31 -0.41 0.74
CA ARG A 438 -35.11 -1.87 0.73
C ARG A 438 -33.64 -2.22 0.36
N LEU A 439 -32.99 -3.13 0.96
CA LEU A 439 -31.60 -3.54 0.74
C LEU A 439 -31.30 -3.91 -0.73
N GLN A 440 -31.34 -2.94 -1.63
CA GLN A 440 -31.03 -3.15 -3.06
C GLN A 440 -29.55 -3.28 -3.32
N ASP A 441 -28.72 -2.77 -2.39
CA ASP A 441 -27.27 -2.86 -2.40
C ASP A 441 -26.69 -3.05 -1.01
N ASP A 442 -25.39 -3.32 -0.95
CA ASP A 442 -24.64 -3.35 0.30
C ASP A 442 -24.66 -1.98 0.98
N CYS A 443 -24.87 -1.95 2.27
CA CYS A 443 -25.00 -0.72 3.04
C CYS A 443 -23.94 -0.64 4.13
N ALA A 444 -23.16 0.42 4.13
CA ALA A 444 -22.16 0.73 5.13
C ALA A 444 -22.30 2.17 5.64
N VAL A 445 -22.28 2.32 6.97
CA VAL A 445 -22.31 3.61 7.66
C VAL A 445 -21.18 3.65 8.67
N GLN A 446 -20.32 4.66 8.58
CA GLN A 446 -19.25 4.90 9.53
C GLN A 446 -19.36 6.31 10.09
N VAL A 447 -19.31 6.43 11.41
CA VAL A 447 -19.50 7.69 12.13
C VAL A 447 -18.31 7.92 13.05
N LEU A 448 -17.70 9.09 12.95
CA LEU A 448 -16.74 9.58 13.91
C LEU A 448 -17.37 10.71 14.70
N TYR A 449 -17.32 10.62 16.02
CA TYR A 449 -17.72 11.67 16.94
C TYR A 449 -16.48 12.21 17.66
N ARG A 450 -16.37 13.51 17.70
CA ARG A 450 -15.37 14.20 18.49
C ARG A 450 -15.99 14.75 19.76
N PRO A 451 -15.77 14.13 20.95
CA PRO A 451 -16.35 14.60 22.19
C PRO A 451 -15.83 15.99 22.57
N PRO A 452 -16.63 16.80 23.29
CA PRO A 452 -16.15 18.02 23.90
C PRO A 452 -14.99 17.70 24.84
N GLN A 453 -13.95 18.52 24.82
CA GLN A 453 -12.87 18.37 25.81
C GLN A 453 -13.45 18.67 27.21
N PRO A 454 -13.16 17.82 28.21
CA PRO A 454 -13.51 18.18 29.58
C PRO A 454 -12.80 19.50 29.93
N GLU A 455 -13.56 20.48 30.43
CA GLU A 455 -13.00 21.72 30.93
C GLU A 455 -11.94 21.35 31.96
N GLN A 456 -10.70 21.74 31.73
CA GLN A 456 -9.67 21.62 32.76
C GLN A 456 -10.10 22.50 33.91
N PRO A 457 -10.24 21.96 35.13
CA PRO A 457 -10.54 22.81 36.28
C PRO A 457 -9.41 23.84 36.44
N VAL A 458 -9.79 25.12 36.41
CA VAL A 458 -8.93 26.30 36.63
C VAL A 458 -8.32 26.27 38.00
#